data_ea6b4489f7c76ce041a47820f1dd3e7a
#
_entry.id   ea6b4489f7c76ce041a47820f1dd3e7a
#
_cell.length_a   1.000
_cell.length_b   1.000
_cell.length_c   1.000
_cell.angle_alpha   90.00
_cell.angle_beta   90.00
_cell.angle_gamma   90.00
#
_symmetry.space_group_name_H-M   'P 1'
#
loop_
_entity.id
_entity.type
_entity.pdbx_description
1 polymer ?
#
loop_
_entity_poly.entity_id
_entity_poly.type
_entity_poly.pdbx_seq_one_letter_code
_entity_poly.pdbx_strand_id
1 'polypeptide(L)'
;MIYIKMHGRLGNQFFQYAFARTLAEQRQDQITIDFSNIEEESAIDPYGGWENSLQYYNISKDTVIGSVMYTKMQRLAVLFRKHGFRMYRQFDKGSDNEVRFNEQIIDKLANYGILIANGFHEYTDLPLGDLILDGYFECPKYFAAFDTMIRNEFTPKYAVQNKNKVLYDKICCSESVCITIRRGDFIYKAGVAKAANLCTKEYFYAGIEYMYQKIREPQLIVFSDDIPWVQENMKFPKGTLYENGSDPVWEKMQLMSACKHFVISNSTFSWWAQYLSTYKEKIVVAPNKWRREGYDGHSLYDDKWKLIPVK
;
A
#
# COMPACT_ATOMS: atom_id res chain seq x y z
N MET A 1 6.31 -23.52 5.72
CA MET A 1 6.26 -22.72 4.47
C MET A 1 5.25 -21.58 4.63
N ILE A 2 5.56 -20.41 4.11
CA ILE A 2 4.63 -19.24 4.08
C ILE A 2 4.19 -19.01 2.64
N TYR A 3 2.90 -19.15 2.36
CA TYR A 3 2.32 -18.85 1.05
C TYR A 3 1.61 -17.48 1.08
N ILE A 4 1.77 -16.67 0.03
CA ILE A 4 1.06 -15.43 -0.17
C ILE A 4 0.20 -15.55 -1.43
N LYS A 5 -1.10 -15.32 -1.31
CA LYS A 5 -1.95 -15.00 -2.46
C LYS A 5 -1.87 -13.50 -2.68
N MET A 6 -1.09 -13.10 -3.65
CA MET A 6 -0.81 -11.69 -3.88
C MET A 6 -2.04 -10.95 -4.41
N HIS A 7 -2.33 -9.78 -3.81
CA HIS A 7 -3.43 -8.90 -4.19
C HIS A 7 -2.93 -7.48 -4.43
N GLY A 8 -3.60 -6.78 -5.33
CA GLY A 8 -3.38 -5.35 -5.54
C GLY A 8 -2.06 -5.01 -6.23
N ARG A 9 -1.77 -3.71 -6.26
CA ARG A 9 -0.57 -3.15 -6.90
C ARG A 9 0.57 -3.01 -5.87
N LEU A 10 1.72 -2.44 -6.28
CA LEU A 10 2.96 -2.37 -5.51
C LEU A 10 2.78 -2.05 -4.02
N GLY A 11 2.01 -1.01 -3.66
CA GLY A 11 1.84 -0.64 -2.26
C GLY A 11 1.20 -1.74 -1.42
N ASN A 12 0.23 -2.47 -1.97
CA ASN A 12 -0.40 -3.62 -1.31
C ASN A 12 0.56 -4.82 -1.27
N GLN A 13 1.29 -5.06 -2.36
CA GLN A 13 2.28 -6.14 -2.44
C GLN A 13 3.37 -5.98 -1.36
N PHE A 14 3.79 -4.74 -1.09
CA PHE A 14 4.74 -4.46 -0.02
C PHE A 14 4.22 -4.85 1.36
N PHE A 15 2.97 -4.51 1.71
CA PHE A 15 2.40 -4.90 3.01
C PHE A 15 2.32 -6.42 3.16
N GLN A 16 1.81 -7.10 2.15
CA GLN A 16 1.66 -8.56 2.12
C GLN A 16 3.02 -9.25 2.25
N TYR A 17 4.00 -8.81 1.45
CA TYR A 17 5.35 -9.34 1.51
C TYR A 17 6.03 -9.06 2.85
N ALA A 18 5.94 -7.83 3.37
CA ALA A 18 6.57 -7.46 4.64
C ALA A 18 6.07 -8.30 5.81
N PHE A 19 4.76 -8.57 5.88
CA PHE A 19 4.20 -9.47 6.89
C PHE A 19 4.67 -10.91 6.71
N ALA A 20 4.58 -11.47 5.50
CA ALA A 20 5.05 -12.82 5.21
C ALA A 20 6.55 -12.98 5.47
N ARG A 21 7.34 -11.97 5.13
CA ARG A 21 8.80 -11.97 5.38
C ARG A 21 9.12 -11.98 6.87
N THR A 22 8.37 -11.22 7.66
CA THR A 22 8.48 -11.23 9.12
C THR A 22 8.15 -12.61 9.70
N LEU A 23 7.04 -13.21 9.27
CA LEU A 23 6.67 -14.57 9.70
C LEU A 23 7.72 -15.60 9.29
N ALA A 24 8.23 -15.50 8.05
CA ALA A 24 9.26 -16.42 7.56
C ALA A 24 10.55 -16.31 8.36
N GLU A 25 10.98 -15.09 8.72
CA GLU A 25 12.16 -14.88 9.57
C GLU A 25 11.97 -15.47 10.97
N GLN A 26 10.82 -15.23 11.60
CA GLN A 26 10.49 -15.75 12.94
C GLN A 26 10.42 -17.28 12.97
N ARG A 27 9.97 -17.90 11.89
CA ARG A 27 9.74 -19.35 11.80
C ARG A 27 10.87 -20.10 11.10
N GLN A 28 11.84 -19.39 10.54
CA GLN A 28 12.88 -19.95 9.66
C GLN A 28 12.27 -20.71 8.47
N ASP A 29 11.23 -20.14 7.90
CA ASP A 29 10.46 -20.68 6.78
C ASP A 29 10.82 -19.99 5.46
N GLN A 30 10.49 -20.64 4.34
CA GLN A 30 10.55 -20.06 3.00
C GLN A 30 9.22 -19.43 2.62
N ILE A 31 9.27 -18.51 1.64
CA ILE A 31 8.09 -17.80 1.11
C ILE A 31 7.82 -18.29 -0.30
N THR A 32 6.55 -18.60 -0.58
CA THR A 32 6.04 -18.82 -1.94
C THR A 32 4.97 -17.77 -2.24
N ILE A 33 5.13 -17.04 -3.35
CA ILE A 33 4.19 -16.00 -3.78
C ILE A 33 3.40 -16.48 -4.99
N ASP A 34 2.09 -16.48 -4.86
CA ASP A 34 1.13 -16.79 -5.92
C ASP A 34 0.58 -15.48 -6.51
N PHE A 35 0.92 -15.20 -7.77
CA PHE A 35 0.48 -13.99 -8.50
C PHE A 35 -0.76 -14.23 -9.37
N SER A 36 -1.42 -15.39 -9.27
CA SER A 36 -2.59 -15.71 -10.12
C SER A 36 -3.69 -14.65 -10.08
N ASN A 37 -3.98 -14.07 -8.89
CA ASN A 37 -4.96 -12.99 -8.80
C ASN A 37 -4.51 -11.72 -9.54
N ILE A 38 -3.21 -11.42 -9.55
CA ILE A 38 -2.66 -10.26 -10.26
C ILE A 38 -2.77 -10.47 -11.78
N GLU A 39 -2.51 -11.69 -12.26
CA GLU A 39 -2.64 -12.06 -13.67
C GLU A 39 -4.10 -11.97 -14.13
N GLU A 40 -5.05 -12.47 -13.33
CA GLU A 40 -6.49 -12.35 -13.59
C GLU A 40 -6.93 -10.87 -13.67
N GLU A 41 -6.54 -10.04 -12.70
CA GLU A 41 -6.86 -8.60 -12.70
C GLU A 41 -6.21 -7.87 -13.88
N SER A 42 -4.97 -8.22 -14.24
CA SER A 42 -4.28 -7.66 -15.41
C SER A 42 -5.01 -7.90 -16.72
N ALA A 43 -5.72 -9.04 -16.82
CA ALA A 43 -6.48 -9.40 -18.02
C ALA A 43 -7.78 -8.58 -18.18
N ILE A 44 -8.32 -8.04 -17.09
CA ILE A 44 -9.64 -7.39 -17.08
C ILE A 44 -9.61 -5.89 -16.78
N ASP A 45 -8.54 -5.37 -16.15
CA ASP A 45 -8.44 -3.98 -15.73
C ASP A 45 -7.69 -3.12 -16.76
N PRO A 46 -8.37 -2.21 -17.49
CA PRO A 46 -7.75 -1.38 -18.50
C PRO A 46 -6.81 -0.30 -17.94
N TYR A 47 -6.86 -0.04 -16.63
CA TYR A 47 -6.02 1.02 -16.00
C TYR A 47 -4.59 0.56 -15.71
N GLY A 48 -4.27 -0.72 -15.91
CA GLY A 48 -2.92 -1.27 -15.79
C GLY A 48 -2.34 -1.27 -14.37
N GLY A 49 -1.03 -1.51 -14.29
CA GLY A 49 -0.29 -1.55 -13.01
C GLY A 49 -0.46 -2.85 -12.22
N TRP A 50 -1.08 -3.87 -12.82
CA TRP A 50 -1.20 -5.21 -12.30
C TRP A 50 -0.03 -6.06 -12.80
N GLU A 51 1.00 -6.17 -11.98
CA GLU A 51 2.22 -6.90 -12.31
C GLU A 51 2.89 -7.40 -11.03
N ASN A 52 3.83 -8.31 -11.15
CA ASN A 52 4.75 -8.62 -10.07
C ASN A 52 5.72 -7.44 -9.89
N SER A 53 5.32 -6.44 -9.12
CA SER A 53 6.16 -5.26 -8.88
C SER A 53 7.32 -5.53 -7.91
N LEU A 54 7.29 -6.63 -7.15
CA LEU A 54 8.40 -7.01 -6.25
C LEU A 54 9.66 -7.40 -7.01
N GLN A 55 9.55 -7.77 -8.29
CA GLN A 55 10.70 -8.10 -9.15
C GLN A 55 11.74 -6.97 -9.25
N TYR A 56 11.33 -5.74 -9.00
CA TYR A 56 12.18 -4.54 -9.08
C TYR A 56 12.98 -4.26 -7.80
N TYR A 57 12.77 -5.05 -6.74
CA TYR A 57 13.34 -4.83 -5.41
C TYR A 57 14.24 -5.98 -4.97
N ASN A 58 15.12 -5.71 -3.99
CA ASN A 58 16.07 -6.68 -3.45
C ASN A 58 15.42 -7.61 -2.41
N ILE A 59 14.24 -8.16 -2.73
CA ILE A 59 13.55 -9.11 -1.85
C ILE A 59 14.41 -10.36 -1.58
N SER A 60 14.11 -11.07 -0.48
CA SER A 60 14.84 -12.26 -0.09
C SER A 60 14.98 -13.29 -1.22
N LYS A 61 16.17 -13.85 -1.38
CA LYS A 61 16.48 -14.89 -2.36
C LYS A 61 15.74 -16.22 -2.08
N ASP A 62 15.31 -16.42 -0.84
CA ASP A 62 14.54 -17.59 -0.42
C ASP A 62 13.05 -17.48 -0.78
N THR A 63 12.68 -16.42 -1.51
CA THR A 63 11.32 -16.22 -2.01
C THR A 63 11.17 -16.84 -3.39
N VAL A 64 10.18 -17.72 -3.53
CA VAL A 64 9.86 -18.44 -4.78
C VAL A 64 8.53 -17.96 -5.33
N ILE A 65 8.41 -17.84 -6.65
CA ILE A 65 7.11 -17.63 -7.32
C ILE A 65 6.50 -19.00 -7.62
N GLY A 66 5.26 -19.19 -7.19
CA GLY A 66 4.56 -20.47 -7.39
C GLY A 66 3.12 -20.41 -6.88
N SER A 67 2.38 -21.50 -7.02
CA SER A 67 0.98 -21.55 -6.59
C SER A 67 0.86 -21.96 -5.12
N VAL A 68 -0.19 -21.45 -4.46
CA VAL A 68 -0.53 -21.86 -3.08
C VAL A 68 -0.88 -23.35 -3.02
N MET A 69 -0.21 -24.06 -2.15
CA MET A 69 -0.48 -25.48 -1.88
C MET A 69 -1.34 -25.62 -0.60
N TYR A 70 -2.59 -26.03 -0.78
CA TYR A 70 -3.52 -26.24 0.32
C TYR A 70 -3.51 -27.69 0.82
N THR A 71 -3.44 -27.88 2.13
CA THR A 71 -3.79 -29.14 2.78
C THR A 71 -5.30 -29.43 2.61
N LYS A 72 -5.72 -30.67 2.87
CA LYS A 72 -7.16 -31.02 2.83
C LYS A 72 -8.00 -30.15 3.78
N MET A 73 -7.50 -29.89 4.99
CA MET A 73 -8.21 -29.07 5.99
C MET A 73 -8.31 -27.61 5.57
N GLN A 74 -7.24 -27.05 5.03
CA GLN A 74 -7.24 -25.70 4.50
C GLN A 74 -8.22 -25.54 3.32
N ARG A 75 -8.27 -26.51 2.41
CA ARG A 75 -9.28 -26.50 1.31
C ARG A 75 -10.71 -26.50 1.85
N LEU A 76 -11.00 -27.32 2.87
CA LEU A 76 -12.30 -27.31 3.52
C LEU A 76 -12.60 -25.97 4.18
N ALA A 77 -11.65 -25.39 4.91
CA ALA A 77 -11.82 -24.08 5.56
C ALA A 77 -12.10 -22.96 4.53
N VAL A 78 -11.40 -22.94 3.39
CA VAL A 78 -11.69 -22.00 2.28
C VAL A 78 -13.09 -22.23 1.70
N LEU A 79 -13.53 -23.47 1.52
CA LEU A 79 -14.88 -23.77 1.05
C LEU A 79 -15.94 -23.31 2.04
N PHE A 80 -15.74 -23.54 3.34
CA PHE A 80 -16.63 -23.04 4.40
C PHE A 80 -16.69 -21.52 4.41
N ARG A 81 -15.54 -20.83 4.26
CA ARG A 81 -15.53 -19.36 4.12
C ARG A 81 -16.40 -18.90 2.95
N LYS A 82 -16.21 -19.48 1.75
CA LYS A 82 -16.97 -19.13 0.55
C LYS A 82 -18.47 -19.37 0.73
N HIS A 83 -18.86 -20.51 1.27
CA HIS A 83 -20.26 -20.83 1.55
C HIS A 83 -20.86 -19.94 2.62
N GLY A 84 -20.16 -19.76 3.73
CA GLY A 84 -20.56 -18.88 4.84
C GLY A 84 -20.80 -17.46 4.36
N PHE A 85 -19.87 -16.91 3.59
CA PHE A 85 -20.04 -15.57 3.01
C PHE A 85 -21.25 -15.49 2.06
N ARG A 86 -21.48 -16.51 1.21
CA ARG A 86 -22.64 -16.53 0.31
C ARG A 86 -23.96 -16.51 1.10
N MET A 87 -24.03 -17.16 2.24
CA MET A 87 -25.19 -17.11 3.15
C MET A 87 -25.26 -15.76 3.87
N TYR A 88 -24.15 -15.30 4.44
CA TYR A 88 -24.09 -14.03 5.19
C TYR A 88 -24.59 -12.83 4.38
N ARG A 89 -24.15 -12.71 3.13
CA ARG A 89 -24.57 -11.61 2.25
C ARG A 89 -26.06 -11.60 1.88
N GLN A 90 -26.82 -12.64 2.21
CA GLN A 90 -28.29 -12.63 2.04
C GLN A 90 -28.95 -11.79 3.15
N PHE A 91 -28.31 -11.73 4.31
CA PHE A 91 -28.79 -10.99 5.49
C PHE A 91 -28.15 -9.61 5.57
N ASP A 92 -26.87 -9.50 5.24
CA ASP A 92 -26.12 -8.23 5.23
C ASP A 92 -25.89 -7.77 3.78
N LYS A 93 -26.59 -6.69 3.38
CA LYS A 93 -26.52 -6.10 2.03
C LYS A 93 -25.55 -4.91 1.95
N GLY A 94 -24.88 -4.56 3.06
CA GLY A 94 -23.92 -3.45 3.10
C GLY A 94 -22.71 -3.71 2.20
N SER A 95 -22.09 -2.65 1.71
CA SER A 95 -20.87 -2.71 0.89
C SER A 95 -19.70 -3.39 1.61
N ASP A 96 -19.69 -3.38 2.95
CA ASP A 96 -18.64 -3.89 3.80
C ASP A 96 -18.92 -5.28 4.36
N ASN A 97 -19.93 -5.95 3.83
CA ASN A 97 -20.40 -7.24 4.35
C ASN A 97 -19.30 -8.31 4.35
N GLU A 98 -18.38 -8.28 3.37
CA GLU A 98 -17.24 -9.23 3.35
C GLU A 98 -16.23 -8.94 4.45
N VAL A 99 -15.94 -7.66 4.72
CA VAL A 99 -15.03 -7.25 5.80
C VAL A 99 -15.60 -7.73 7.13
N ARG A 100 -16.86 -7.39 7.45
CA ARG A 100 -17.52 -7.82 8.69
C ARG A 100 -17.62 -9.34 8.84
N PHE A 101 -17.88 -10.05 7.74
CA PHE A 101 -17.90 -11.51 7.76
C PHE A 101 -16.51 -12.09 8.07
N ASN A 102 -15.48 -11.59 7.38
CA ASN A 102 -14.12 -12.04 7.61
C ASN A 102 -13.66 -11.79 9.05
N GLU A 103 -13.99 -10.65 9.65
CA GLU A 103 -13.70 -10.35 11.07
C GLU A 103 -14.32 -11.36 12.03
N GLN A 104 -15.50 -11.92 11.74
CA GLN A 104 -16.15 -12.92 12.57
C GLN A 104 -15.49 -14.31 12.52
N ILE A 105 -14.74 -14.59 11.48
CA ILE A 105 -14.16 -15.94 11.25
C ILE A 105 -12.63 -15.94 11.20
N ILE A 106 -11.99 -14.79 11.37
CA ILE A 106 -10.53 -14.62 11.20
C ILE A 106 -9.73 -15.58 12.08
N ASP A 107 -10.05 -15.69 13.36
CA ASP A 107 -9.38 -16.60 14.29
C ASP A 107 -9.64 -18.07 13.96
N LYS A 108 -10.85 -18.39 13.52
CA LYS A 108 -11.20 -19.76 13.10
C LYS A 108 -10.38 -20.18 11.88
N LEU A 109 -10.15 -19.27 10.95
CA LEU A 109 -9.31 -19.55 9.78
C LEU A 109 -7.82 -19.62 10.15
N ALA A 110 -7.37 -18.77 11.07
CA ALA A 110 -5.99 -18.78 11.56
C ALA A 110 -5.62 -20.12 12.22
N ASN A 111 -6.55 -20.79 12.91
CA ASN A 111 -6.36 -22.13 13.45
C ASN A 111 -6.05 -23.21 12.37
N TYR A 112 -6.45 -22.95 11.12
CA TYR A 112 -6.09 -23.79 9.98
C TYR A 112 -4.89 -23.24 9.19
N GLY A 113 -4.21 -22.21 9.70
CA GLY A 113 -3.09 -21.57 9.04
C GLY A 113 -3.50 -20.68 7.86
N ILE A 114 -4.76 -20.21 7.80
CA ILE A 114 -5.23 -19.26 6.78
C ILE A 114 -5.40 -17.91 7.44
N LEU A 115 -4.53 -16.98 7.09
CA LEU A 115 -4.52 -15.62 7.63
C LEU A 115 -5.22 -14.68 6.65
N ILE A 116 -6.23 -13.97 7.15
CA ILE A 116 -7.01 -13.02 6.38
C ILE A 116 -7.14 -11.72 7.21
N ALA A 117 -6.61 -10.63 6.74
CA ALA A 117 -6.83 -9.33 7.35
C ALA A 117 -6.67 -8.24 6.31
N ASN A 118 -7.45 -7.16 6.43
CA ASN A 118 -7.22 -5.95 5.66
C ASN A 118 -6.21 -5.03 6.38
N GLY A 119 -6.45 -4.77 7.67
CA GLY A 119 -5.56 -4.03 8.56
C GLY A 119 -4.87 -4.92 9.58
N PHE A 120 -4.77 -4.44 10.82
CA PHE A 120 -4.13 -5.18 11.90
C PHE A 120 -5.10 -6.16 12.54
N HIS A 121 -4.64 -7.39 12.67
CA HIS A 121 -5.21 -8.42 13.53
C HIS A 121 -4.07 -9.12 14.27
N GLU A 122 -4.20 -9.30 15.57
CA GLU A 122 -3.22 -9.99 16.38
C GLU A 122 -3.46 -11.49 16.30
N TYR A 123 -2.58 -12.18 15.59
CA TYR A 123 -2.64 -13.63 15.47
C TYR A 123 -1.87 -14.28 16.63
N THR A 124 -2.59 -15.01 17.48
CA THR A 124 -2.02 -15.81 18.56
C THR A 124 -2.07 -17.29 18.20
N ASP A 125 -1.12 -18.09 18.72
CA ASP A 125 -1.10 -19.54 18.62
C ASP A 125 -1.22 -20.10 17.19
N LEU A 126 -0.50 -19.49 16.24
CA LEU A 126 -0.48 -19.97 14.86
C LEU A 126 0.03 -21.42 14.78
N PRO A 127 -0.58 -22.28 13.94
CA PRO A 127 -0.15 -23.67 13.78
C PRO A 127 1.29 -23.76 13.23
N LEU A 128 2.00 -24.82 13.61
CA LEU A 128 3.38 -25.07 13.15
C LEU A 128 3.47 -25.42 11.64
N GLY A 129 2.35 -25.78 11.02
CA GLY A 129 2.29 -26.12 9.59
C GLY A 129 2.38 -24.93 8.67
N ASP A 130 2.07 -25.15 7.40
CA ASP A 130 2.08 -24.13 6.36
C ASP A 130 1.05 -23.03 6.65
N LEU A 131 1.45 -21.78 6.44
CA LEU A 131 0.58 -20.61 6.55
C LEU A 131 0.24 -20.07 5.16
N ILE A 132 -1.00 -19.64 4.98
CA ILE A 132 -1.50 -19.03 3.75
C ILE A 132 -2.00 -17.64 4.09
N LEU A 133 -1.39 -16.62 3.52
CA LEU A 133 -1.78 -15.23 3.64
C LEU A 133 -2.69 -14.86 2.45
N ASP A 134 -3.95 -14.55 2.73
CA ASP A 134 -4.98 -14.18 1.75
C ASP A 134 -5.68 -12.88 2.20
N GLY A 135 -4.94 -11.77 2.24
CA GLY A 135 -5.40 -10.48 2.71
C GLY A 135 -4.42 -9.36 2.40
N TYR A 136 -4.75 -8.12 2.80
CA TYR A 136 -3.93 -6.94 2.51
C TYR A 136 -2.90 -6.60 3.60
N PHE A 137 -3.21 -6.91 4.86
CA PHE A 137 -2.31 -6.72 6.02
C PHE A 137 -1.75 -5.31 6.15
N GLU A 138 -2.56 -4.29 5.86
CA GLU A 138 -2.17 -2.88 5.81
C GLU A 138 -1.89 -2.31 7.22
N CYS A 139 -0.79 -2.78 7.84
CA CYS A 139 -0.37 -2.31 9.16
C CYS A 139 1.15 -2.47 9.38
N PRO A 140 1.86 -1.39 9.78
CA PRO A 140 3.29 -1.46 10.06
C PRO A 140 3.63 -2.30 11.30
N LYS A 141 2.69 -2.55 12.21
CA LYS A 141 2.94 -3.39 13.40
C LYS A 141 3.39 -4.81 13.05
N TYR A 142 2.95 -5.33 11.91
CA TYR A 142 3.33 -6.67 11.47
C TYR A 142 4.83 -6.85 11.22
N PHE A 143 5.53 -5.78 10.86
CA PHE A 143 6.95 -5.84 10.49
C PHE A 143 7.83 -4.84 11.25
N ALA A 144 7.29 -4.17 12.26
CA ALA A 144 8.02 -3.17 13.04
C ALA A 144 9.31 -3.72 13.68
N ALA A 145 9.29 -4.96 14.16
CA ALA A 145 10.48 -5.61 14.74
C ALA A 145 11.58 -5.90 13.71
N PHE A 146 11.26 -5.91 12.42
CA PHE A 146 12.17 -6.19 11.31
C PHE A 146 12.29 -5.01 10.34
N ASP A 147 12.02 -3.78 10.80
CA ASP A 147 12.00 -2.56 9.98
C ASP A 147 13.24 -2.41 9.09
N THR A 148 14.43 -2.60 9.66
CA THR A 148 15.69 -2.48 8.91
C THR A 148 15.80 -3.51 7.78
N MET A 149 15.41 -4.75 8.03
CA MET A 149 15.40 -5.81 7.02
C MET A 149 14.44 -5.47 5.88
N ILE A 150 13.22 -5.08 6.20
CA ILE A 150 12.19 -4.72 5.21
C ILE A 150 12.61 -3.53 4.35
N ARG A 151 13.18 -2.47 4.96
CA ARG A 151 13.70 -1.32 4.20
C ARG A 151 14.82 -1.70 3.26
N ASN A 152 15.74 -2.57 3.69
CA ASN A 152 16.83 -3.05 2.84
C ASN A 152 16.30 -3.87 1.66
N GLU A 153 15.35 -4.77 1.90
CA GLU A 153 14.75 -5.58 0.85
C GLU A 153 13.92 -4.74 -0.13
N PHE A 154 13.31 -3.64 0.30
CA PHE A 154 12.58 -2.70 -0.57
C PHE A 154 13.48 -1.63 -1.21
N THR A 155 14.77 -1.82 -1.18
CA THR A 155 15.69 -1.02 -2.00
C THR A 155 15.55 -1.44 -3.47
N PRO A 156 15.33 -0.51 -4.40
CA PRO A 156 15.25 -0.83 -5.83
C PRO A 156 16.54 -1.45 -6.36
N LYS A 157 16.41 -2.39 -7.28
CA LYS A 157 17.55 -3.02 -7.99
C LYS A 157 18.24 -2.06 -8.97
N TYR A 158 17.54 -1.02 -9.38
CA TYR A 158 17.98 -0.10 -10.44
C TYR A 158 18.26 1.28 -9.86
N ALA A 159 19.29 1.93 -10.39
CA ALA A 159 19.54 3.33 -10.11
C ALA A 159 18.49 4.23 -10.78
N VAL A 160 18.34 5.45 -10.28
CA VAL A 160 17.48 6.47 -10.91
C VAL A 160 17.88 6.65 -12.38
N GLN A 161 16.91 6.61 -13.28
CA GLN A 161 17.14 6.75 -14.72
C GLN A 161 17.72 8.15 -15.07
N ASN A 162 18.55 8.22 -16.09
CA ASN A 162 19.22 9.46 -16.47
C ASN A 162 18.25 10.63 -16.73
N LYS A 163 17.06 10.35 -17.29
CA LYS A 163 16.03 11.36 -17.53
C LYS A 163 15.49 12.03 -16.25
N ASN A 164 15.55 11.31 -15.12
CA ASN A 164 15.06 11.78 -13.82
C ASN A 164 16.17 12.28 -12.90
N LYS A 165 17.43 12.21 -13.32
CA LYS A 165 18.57 12.57 -12.47
C LYS A 165 18.51 14.01 -11.98
N VAL A 166 18.13 14.96 -12.84
CA VAL A 166 17.98 16.37 -12.48
C VAL A 166 16.88 16.55 -11.44
N LEU A 167 15.75 15.86 -11.58
CA LEU A 167 14.67 15.87 -10.59
C LEU A 167 15.13 15.26 -9.27
N TYR A 168 15.81 14.13 -9.33
CA TYR A 168 16.34 13.44 -8.13
C TYR A 168 17.33 14.32 -7.36
N ASP A 169 18.26 14.96 -8.06
CA ASP A 169 19.23 15.87 -7.45
C ASP A 169 18.53 17.07 -6.76
N LYS A 170 17.49 17.62 -7.39
CA LYS A 170 16.65 18.66 -6.78
C LYS A 170 15.94 18.16 -5.52
N ILE A 171 15.38 16.96 -5.55
CA ILE A 171 14.74 16.33 -4.39
C ILE A 171 15.74 16.22 -3.23
N CYS A 172 16.93 15.70 -3.48
CA CYS A 172 17.94 15.45 -2.45
C CYS A 172 18.54 16.74 -1.86
N CYS A 173 18.71 17.80 -2.68
CA CYS A 173 19.37 19.04 -2.29
C CYS A 173 18.43 20.14 -1.74
N SER A 174 17.12 19.87 -1.60
CA SER A 174 16.14 20.84 -1.13
C SER A 174 15.37 20.37 0.12
N GLU A 175 14.55 21.26 0.67
CA GLU A 175 13.50 20.88 1.63
C GLU A 175 12.30 20.34 0.84
N SER A 176 12.47 19.16 0.29
CA SER A 176 11.57 18.54 -0.66
C SER A 176 10.29 18.01 0.01
N VAL A 177 9.15 18.39 -0.56
CA VAL A 177 7.81 17.96 -0.14
C VAL A 177 7.17 17.14 -1.26
N CYS A 178 7.03 15.85 -1.04
CA CYS A 178 6.33 14.93 -1.93
C CYS A 178 4.81 15.14 -1.79
N ILE A 179 4.14 15.49 -2.88
CA ILE A 179 2.68 15.60 -2.92
C ILE A 179 2.17 14.49 -3.82
N THR A 180 1.40 13.55 -3.25
CA THR A 180 0.90 12.39 -4.00
C THR A 180 -0.59 12.53 -4.28
N ILE A 181 -0.95 12.66 -5.54
CA ILE A 181 -2.33 12.86 -5.98
C ILE A 181 -2.80 11.62 -6.73
N ARG A 182 -3.65 10.82 -6.07
CA ARG A 182 -4.22 9.62 -6.66
C ARG A 182 -5.53 9.96 -7.36
N ARG A 183 -5.64 9.57 -8.64
CA ARG A 183 -6.84 9.76 -9.47
C ARG A 183 -7.30 8.44 -10.08
N GLY A 184 -6.67 7.95 -11.10
CA GLY A 184 -6.89 6.67 -11.77
C GLY A 184 -8.19 5.95 -11.39
N ASP A 185 -8.06 4.76 -10.80
CA ASP A 185 -9.19 3.96 -10.32
C ASP A 185 -10.06 4.64 -9.25
N PHE A 186 -9.52 5.64 -8.51
CA PHE A 186 -10.29 6.45 -7.55
C PHE A 186 -11.32 7.37 -8.23
N ILE A 187 -11.22 7.59 -9.52
CA ILE A 187 -12.17 8.40 -10.29
C ILE A 187 -13.00 7.53 -11.24
N TYR A 188 -12.35 6.58 -11.92
CA TYR A 188 -12.96 5.88 -13.06
C TYR A 188 -13.60 4.54 -12.69
N LYS A 189 -13.23 3.91 -11.55
CA LYS A 189 -13.92 2.70 -11.04
C LYS A 189 -14.99 3.10 -10.02
N ALA A 190 -16.27 3.04 -10.38
CA ALA A 190 -17.38 3.53 -9.54
C ALA A 190 -17.37 3.00 -8.10
N GLY A 191 -17.10 1.70 -7.89
CA GLY A 191 -17.02 1.10 -6.55
C GLY A 191 -15.83 1.64 -5.73
N VAL A 192 -14.67 1.79 -6.36
CA VAL A 192 -13.45 2.34 -5.73
C VAL A 192 -13.63 3.84 -5.47
N ALA A 193 -14.18 4.58 -6.44
CA ALA A 193 -14.45 6.01 -6.33
C ALA A 193 -15.37 6.33 -5.14
N LYS A 194 -16.43 5.56 -4.94
CA LYS A 194 -17.35 5.72 -3.81
C LYS A 194 -16.63 5.57 -2.47
N ALA A 195 -15.73 4.60 -2.34
CA ALA A 195 -15.06 4.27 -1.08
C ALA A 195 -13.79 5.10 -0.81
N ALA A 196 -13.03 5.46 -1.85
CA ALA A 196 -11.65 5.94 -1.70
C ALA A 196 -11.38 7.35 -2.24
N ASN A 197 -12.28 7.96 -3.04
CA ASN A 197 -12.09 9.33 -3.53
C ASN A 197 -12.40 10.35 -2.43
N LEU A 198 -11.45 10.55 -1.51
CA LEU A 198 -11.58 11.40 -0.32
C LEU A 198 -10.77 12.71 -0.44
N CYS A 199 -9.59 12.63 -1.04
CA CYS A 199 -8.64 13.75 -1.08
C CYS A 199 -9.03 14.74 -2.19
N THR A 200 -9.73 15.80 -1.83
CA THR A 200 -10.12 16.88 -2.74
C THR A 200 -8.96 17.87 -2.95
N LYS A 201 -9.14 18.85 -3.86
CA LYS A 201 -8.16 19.94 -4.05
C LYS A 201 -7.91 20.71 -2.76
N GLU A 202 -8.98 20.97 -1.99
CA GLU A 202 -8.94 21.69 -0.71
C GLU A 202 -8.06 20.96 0.31
N TYR A 203 -8.13 19.62 0.35
CA TYR A 203 -7.26 18.80 1.19
C TYR A 203 -5.78 19.06 0.85
N PHE A 204 -5.42 18.98 -0.43
CA PHE A 204 -4.03 19.20 -0.85
C PHE A 204 -3.56 20.62 -0.58
N TYR A 205 -4.41 21.63 -0.83
CA TYR A 205 -4.05 23.03 -0.55
C TYR A 205 -3.85 23.27 0.94
N ALA A 206 -4.71 22.73 1.80
CA ALA A 206 -4.51 22.82 3.25
C ALA A 206 -3.23 22.11 3.71
N GLY A 207 -2.89 20.95 3.11
CA GLY A 207 -1.63 20.26 3.37
C GLY A 207 -0.40 21.06 2.96
N ILE A 208 -0.45 21.67 1.79
CA ILE A 208 0.63 22.54 1.28
C ILE A 208 0.79 23.77 2.16
N GLU A 209 -0.30 24.43 2.54
CA GLU A 209 -0.27 25.58 3.46
C GLU A 209 0.39 25.21 4.78
N TYR A 210 0.03 24.04 5.34
CA TYR A 210 0.67 23.54 6.56
C TYR A 210 2.18 23.34 6.38
N MET A 211 2.63 22.82 5.22
CA MET A 211 4.07 22.66 4.93
C MET A 211 4.78 24.03 4.90
N TYR A 212 4.22 25.06 4.27
CA TYR A 212 4.78 26.41 4.26
C TYR A 212 4.86 27.05 5.65
N GLN A 213 3.97 26.69 6.56
CA GLN A 213 4.02 27.15 7.96
C GLN A 213 5.13 26.47 8.77
N LYS A 214 5.55 25.27 8.38
CA LYS A 214 6.50 24.43 9.14
C LYS A 214 7.90 24.39 8.55
N ILE A 215 8.04 24.60 7.26
CA ILE A 215 9.28 24.42 6.51
C ILE A 215 9.65 25.73 5.83
N ARG A 216 10.88 26.15 6.04
CA ARG A 216 11.42 27.30 5.33
C ARG A 216 11.74 26.92 3.90
N GLU A 217 11.15 27.61 2.92
CA GLU A 217 11.37 27.42 1.49
C GLU A 217 11.15 25.97 1.00
N PRO A 218 9.95 25.38 1.23
CA PRO A 218 9.68 24.02 0.80
C PRO A 218 9.68 23.90 -0.74
N GLN A 219 10.41 22.93 -1.27
CA GLN A 219 10.36 22.57 -2.68
C GLN A 219 9.26 21.54 -2.91
N LEU A 220 8.19 21.94 -3.57
CA LEU A 220 7.07 21.03 -3.85
C LEU A 220 7.38 20.16 -5.06
N ILE A 221 7.16 18.85 -4.94
CA ILE A 221 7.27 17.88 -6.03
C ILE A 221 5.97 17.08 -6.09
N VAL A 222 5.28 17.16 -7.23
CA VAL A 222 3.98 16.54 -7.44
C VAL A 222 4.14 15.23 -8.20
N PHE A 223 3.58 14.17 -7.62
CA PHE A 223 3.45 12.84 -8.20
C PHE A 223 1.98 12.50 -8.38
N SER A 224 1.62 12.03 -9.56
CA SER A 224 0.24 11.61 -9.85
C SER A 224 0.23 10.51 -10.91
N ASP A 225 -0.86 9.77 -10.95
CA ASP A 225 -1.20 8.90 -12.07
C ASP A 225 -1.94 9.64 -13.20
N ASP A 226 -2.12 10.98 -13.05
CA ASP A 226 -2.76 11.87 -14.04
C ASP A 226 -2.17 13.29 -13.93
N ILE A 227 -0.88 13.42 -14.25
CA ILE A 227 -0.15 14.70 -14.22
C ILE A 227 -0.79 15.77 -15.11
N PRO A 228 -1.23 15.48 -16.35
CA PRO A 228 -1.89 16.48 -17.19
C PRO A 228 -3.10 17.10 -16.51
N TRP A 229 -3.97 16.28 -15.94
CA TRP A 229 -5.15 16.80 -15.23
C TRP A 229 -4.76 17.66 -14.03
N VAL A 230 -3.74 17.25 -13.27
CA VAL A 230 -3.26 18.02 -12.11
C VAL A 230 -2.79 19.41 -12.53
N GLN A 231 -1.98 19.51 -13.60
CA GLN A 231 -1.48 20.78 -14.13
C GLN A 231 -2.60 21.69 -14.66
N GLU A 232 -3.62 21.11 -15.29
CA GLU A 232 -4.75 21.86 -15.81
C GLU A 232 -5.72 22.32 -14.72
N ASN A 233 -5.95 21.50 -13.71
CA ASN A 233 -7.06 21.66 -12.78
C ASN A 233 -6.65 22.13 -11.38
N MET A 234 -5.35 22.11 -11.04
CA MET A 234 -4.84 22.52 -9.73
C MET A 234 -3.83 23.65 -9.89
N LYS A 235 -3.83 24.57 -8.91
CA LYS A 235 -2.90 25.70 -8.90
C LYS A 235 -1.85 25.47 -7.81
N PHE A 236 -0.61 25.36 -8.23
CA PHE A 236 0.54 25.24 -7.33
C PHE A 236 1.40 26.53 -7.37
N PRO A 237 2.15 26.81 -6.30
CA PRO A 237 3.13 27.90 -6.28
C PRO A 237 4.15 27.77 -7.44
N LYS A 238 4.63 28.93 -7.91
CA LYS A 238 5.69 28.98 -8.93
C LYS A 238 6.94 28.22 -8.45
N GLY A 239 7.53 27.41 -9.30
CA GLY A 239 8.70 26.60 -8.98
C GLY A 239 8.36 25.17 -8.51
N THR A 240 7.06 24.81 -8.39
CA THR A 240 6.65 23.42 -8.16
C THR A 240 7.16 22.52 -9.30
N LEU A 241 7.76 21.40 -8.95
CA LEU A 241 8.22 20.37 -9.88
C LEU A 241 7.16 19.27 -10.04
N TYR A 242 7.17 18.61 -11.19
CA TYR A 242 6.27 17.51 -11.49
C TYR A 242 7.07 16.33 -12.00
N GLU A 243 6.71 15.13 -11.58
CA GLU A 243 7.21 13.94 -12.24
C GLU A 243 6.59 13.83 -13.63
N ASN A 244 7.20 13.06 -14.54
CA ASN A 244 6.81 13.06 -15.95
C ASN A 244 5.52 12.27 -16.29
N GLY A 245 4.91 11.60 -15.32
CA GLY A 245 3.68 10.80 -15.48
C GLY A 245 3.89 9.39 -16.05
N SER A 246 5.01 9.12 -16.72
CA SER A 246 5.26 7.88 -17.48
C SER A 246 6.32 6.95 -16.87
N ASP A 247 6.86 7.30 -15.72
CA ASP A 247 7.87 6.47 -15.06
C ASP A 247 7.30 5.15 -14.55
N PRO A 248 8.09 4.07 -14.57
CA PRO A 248 7.68 2.82 -13.95
C PRO A 248 7.49 2.99 -12.43
N VAL A 249 6.64 2.15 -11.85
CA VAL A 249 6.24 2.25 -10.44
C VAL A 249 7.41 2.23 -9.46
N TRP A 250 8.45 1.46 -9.75
CA TRP A 250 9.65 1.37 -8.92
C TRP A 250 10.45 2.68 -8.91
N GLU A 251 10.53 3.38 -10.05
CA GLU A 251 11.22 4.66 -10.14
C GLU A 251 10.43 5.78 -9.46
N LYS A 252 9.11 5.81 -9.65
CA LYS A 252 8.24 6.72 -8.91
C LYS A 252 8.40 6.55 -7.40
N MET A 253 8.40 5.30 -6.91
CA MET A 253 8.63 5.01 -5.50
C MET A 253 10.00 5.50 -5.03
N GLN A 254 11.06 5.30 -5.83
CA GLN A 254 12.41 5.75 -5.51
C GLN A 254 12.51 7.28 -5.42
N LEU A 255 11.92 8.01 -6.37
CA LEU A 255 11.88 9.48 -6.36
C LEU A 255 11.06 10.00 -5.17
N MET A 256 9.89 9.43 -4.94
CA MET A 256 9.00 9.82 -3.83
C MET A 256 9.67 9.59 -2.47
N SER A 257 10.26 8.41 -2.25
CA SER A 257 10.90 8.06 -0.98
C SER A 257 12.20 8.84 -0.70
N ALA A 258 12.81 9.45 -1.71
CA ALA A 258 13.94 10.36 -1.55
C ALA A 258 13.53 11.74 -1.00
N CYS A 259 12.23 12.10 -1.05
CA CYS A 259 11.73 13.33 -0.47
C CYS A 259 11.81 13.34 1.06
N LYS A 260 11.91 14.56 1.62
CA LYS A 260 12.01 14.76 3.07
C LYS A 260 10.65 14.80 3.76
N HIS A 261 9.65 15.44 3.18
CA HIS A 261 8.31 15.67 3.75
C HIS A 261 7.22 15.21 2.79
N PHE A 262 6.00 15.01 3.31
CA PHE A 262 4.96 14.32 2.55
C PHE A 262 3.57 14.92 2.78
N VAL A 263 2.84 15.17 1.71
CA VAL A 263 1.38 15.36 1.70
C VAL A 263 0.80 14.20 0.90
N ILE A 264 0.27 13.19 1.59
CA ILE A 264 -0.11 11.92 0.97
C ILE A 264 -1.62 11.82 0.73
N SER A 265 -2.00 11.19 -0.37
CA SER A 265 -3.35 10.68 -0.55
C SER A 265 -3.55 9.37 0.27
N ASN A 266 -4.80 8.94 0.42
CA ASN A 266 -5.18 7.66 1.04
C ASN A 266 -4.83 6.46 0.15
N SER A 267 -3.56 6.30 -0.15
CA SER A 267 -3.03 5.25 -1.01
C SER A 267 -1.87 4.52 -0.32
N THR A 268 -1.88 3.20 -0.36
CA THR A 268 -0.78 2.36 0.16
C THR A 268 0.56 2.67 -0.53
N PHE A 269 0.53 3.04 -1.81
CA PHE A 269 1.71 3.49 -2.53
C PHE A 269 2.31 4.78 -1.92
N SER A 270 1.45 5.76 -1.62
CA SER A 270 1.85 7.01 -0.95
C SER A 270 2.33 6.77 0.48
N TRP A 271 1.69 5.83 1.18
CA TRP A 271 2.09 5.43 2.53
C TRP A 271 3.52 4.86 2.53
N TRP A 272 3.83 3.96 1.59
CA TRP A 272 5.17 3.38 1.48
C TRP A 272 6.24 4.39 1.10
N ALA A 273 5.92 5.39 0.28
CA ALA A 273 6.85 6.44 -0.07
C ALA A 273 7.36 7.20 1.17
N GLN A 274 6.45 7.62 2.07
CA GLN A 274 6.85 8.27 3.32
C GLN A 274 7.54 7.29 4.28
N TYR A 275 7.09 6.02 4.32
CA TYR A 275 7.69 5.02 5.19
C TYR A 275 9.14 4.74 4.80
N LEU A 276 9.43 4.53 3.52
CA LEU A 276 10.78 4.25 3.00
C LEU A 276 11.72 5.45 3.05
N SER A 277 11.21 6.69 3.16
CA SER A 277 12.07 7.86 3.34
C SER A 277 12.91 7.75 4.62
N THR A 278 14.22 7.99 4.47
CA THR A 278 15.20 7.92 5.55
C THR A 278 15.34 9.24 6.34
N TYR A 279 14.66 10.31 5.91
CA TYR A 279 14.71 11.58 6.60
C TYR A 279 13.98 11.50 7.95
N LYS A 280 14.71 11.71 9.06
CA LYS A 280 14.20 11.48 10.42
C LYS A 280 13.20 12.54 10.88
N GLU A 281 13.41 13.81 10.46
CA GLU A 281 12.60 14.96 10.85
C GLU A 281 11.43 15.20 9.89
N LYS A 282 10.97 14.14 9.22
CA LYS A 282 9.90 14.27 8.23
C LYS A 282 8.58 14.70 8.85
N ILE A 283 7.92 15.60 8.14
CA ILE A 283 6.53 15.98 8.39
C ILE A 283 5.67 15.21 7.39
N VAL A 284 4.65 14.53 7.90
CA VAL A 284 3.67 13.82 7.07
C VAL A 284 2.28 14.41 7.31
N VAL A 285 1.64 14.82 6.23
CA VAL A 285 0.23 15.23 6.21
C VAL A 285 -0.57 14.15 5.51
N ALA A 286 -1.63 13.69 6.16
CA ALA A 286 -2.51 12.64 5.65
C ALA A 286 -4.00 13.03 5.84
N PRO A 287 -4.92 12.46 5.05
CA PRO A 287 -6.35 12.62 5.31
C PRO A 287 -6.72 11.90 6.61
N ASN A 288 -7.68 12.44 7.36
CA ASN A 288 -8.13 11.84 8.64
C ASN A 288 -8.99 10.56 8.47
N LYS A 289 -9.29 10.19 7.25
CA LYS A 289 -9.97 8.94 6.89
C LYS A 289 -9.24 8.29 5.74
N TRP A 290 -9.12 6.96 5.78
CA TRP A 290 -8.49 6.20 4.69
C TRP A 290 -9.52 5.70 3.68
N ARG A 291 -10.72 5.36 4.14
CA ARG A 291 -11.88 4.98 3.32
C ARG A 291 -13.16 5.54 3.92
N ARG A 292 -14.21 5.65 3.11
CA ARG A 292 -15.56 6.04 3.57
C ARG A 292 -16.31 4.86 4.18
N GLU A 293 -16.10 3.69 3.61
CA GLU A 293 -16.77 2.44 3.94
C GLU A 293 -15.73 1.32 3.99
N GLY A 294 -15.94 0.27 4.77
CA GLY A 294 -15.07 -0.88 4.92
C GLY A 294 -14.00 -0.70 5.96
N TYR A 295 -12.87 -1.30 5.73
CA TYR A 295 -11.70 -1.13 6.57
C TYR A 295 -11.26 0.34 6.58
N ASP A 296 -11.27 0.95 7.75
CA ASP A 296 -11.04 2.40 7.92
C ASP A 296 -9.59 2.85 7.75
N GLY A 297 -8.64 1.91 7.65
CA GLY A 297 -7.22 2.20 7.54
C GLY A 297 -6.57 2.75 8.82
N HIS A 298 -7.25 2.66 9.96
CA HIS A 298 -6.77 3.24 11.23
C HIS A 298 -5.34 2.78 11.59
N SER A 299 -5.01 1.53 11.33
CA SER A 299 -3.67 0.97 11.62
C SER A 299 -2.52 1.52 10.74
N LEU A 300 -2.83 2.34 9.75
CA LEU A 300 -1.84 2.99 8.88
C LEU A 300 -1.32 4.32 9.44
N TYR A 301 -2.03 4.94 10.38
CA TYR A 301 -1.68 6.25 10.91
C TYR A 301 -0.60 6.18 11.97
N ASP A 302 0.27 7.19 11.98
CA ASP A 302 1.23 7.47 13.04
C ASP A 302 0.74 8.70 13.82
N ASP A 303 0.86 8.68 15.15
CA ASP A 303 0.39 9.75 16.03
C ASP A 303 1.09 11.10 15.76
N LYS A 304 2.26 11.07 15.12
CA LYS A 304 3.02 12.26 14.74
C LYS A 304 2.51 12.94 13.47
N TRP A 305 1.61 12.28 12.73
CA TRP A 305 1.12 12.83 11.46
C TRP A 305 0.15 13.98 11.68
N LYS A 306 0.22 14.95 10.79
CA LYS A 306 -0.82 15.98 10.68
C LYS A 306 -1.99 15.42 9.89
N LEU A 307 -3.10 15.16 10.57
CA LEU A 307 -4.33 14.73 9.91
C LEU A 307 -5.18 15.94 9.52
N ILE A 308 -5.63 15.95 8.26
CA ILE A 308 -6.54 16.97 7.72
C ILE A 308 -7.91 16.31 7.47
N PRO A 309 -9.01 16.92 7.96
CA PRO A 309 -10.35 16.39 7.73
C PRO A 309 -10.70 16.31 6.25
N VAL A 310 -11.25 15.16 5.84
CA VAL A 310 -11.85 14.94 4.52
C VAL A 310 -13.30 14.53 4.67
N LYS A 311 -14.13 14.79 3.63
CA LYS A 311 -15.59 14.54 3.67
C LYS A 311 -15.97 13.13 3.21
#